data_bdd478bfb2ccc8d94ac3132e6ac8272d
#
_entry.id   bdd478bfb2ccc8d94ac3132e6ac8272d
#
_cell.length_a   1.000
_cell.length_b   1.000
_cell.length_c   1.000
_cell.angle_alpha   90.00
_cell.angle_beta   90.00
_cell.angle_gamma   90.00
#
_symmetry.space_group_name_H-M   'P 1'
#
loop_
_entity.id
_entity.type
_entity.pdbx_description
1 polymer ?
#
loop_
_entity_poly.entity_id
_entity_poly.type
_entity_poly.pdbx_seq_one_letter_code
_entity_poly.pdbx_strand_id
1 'polypeptide(L)'
;MVGLIPLFAVEVLESELLKQVPEFEARLNWFLTNKPEMALLVSRWFEKGAGERHLLSLLRGHRMKVLLKRMLDETEFLSDYGVRALSKYHEQHPYEFDLNGIKMEVKYTPAESDSNLFGGNSNWRGPIWFQVNFLIIESLHRFHHYYGDDFKIECPTNSGKFITIKEVADELAARLSKIFLKDKNVLRPVFGYNSKIQTDPNFNDYILFHEYFHGDNGRGVGASHQTGWTGLIAKILQPRKKQ
;
A
#
# COMPACT_ATOMS: atom_id res chain seq x y z
N MET A 1 7.15 6.43 -1.17
CA MET A 1 5.71 6.18 -1.41
C MET A 1 5.19 6.79 -2.71
N VAL A 2 5.56 8.02 -3.08
CA VAL A 2 5.09 8.65 -4.34
C VAL A 2 5.29 7.75 -5.57
N GLY A 3 6.39 7.02 -5.67
CA GLY A 3 6.64 6.06 -6.73
C GLY A 3 5.65 4.87 -6.79
N LEU A 4 4.84 4.66 -5.75
CA LEU A 4 3.81 3.61 -5.70
C LEU A 4 2.44 4.08 -6.22
N ILE A 5 2.24 5.40 -6.40
CA ILE A 5 0.95 5.96 -6.88
C ILE A 5 0.44 5.30 -8.17
N PRO A 6 1.28 4.95 -9.15
CA PRO A 6 0.81 4.27 -10.36
C PRO A 6 0.12 2.92 -10.11
N LEU A 7 0.33 2.27 -8.93
CA LEU A 7 -0.42 1.06 -8.54
C LEU A 7 -1.92 1.34 -8.38
N PHE A 8 -2.29 2.53 -7.94
CA PHE A 8 -3.69 2.87 -7.65
C PHE A 8 -4.53 3.09 -8.92
N ALA A 9 -3.86 3.40 -10.03
CA ALA A 9 -4.50 3.57 -11.33
C ALA A 9 -4.69 2.18 -11.98
N VAL A 10 -5.59 1.40 -11.42
CA VAL A 10 -5.93 0.06 -11.88
C VAL A 10 -7.43 -0.18 -11.82
N GLU A 11 -7.99 -0.68 -12.93
CA GLU A 11 -9.35 -1.19 -13.00
C GLU A 11 -9.39 -2.42 -13.90
N VAL A 12 -10.26 -3.35 -13.57
CA VAL A 12 -10.47 -4.57 -14.34
C VAL A 12 -11.91 -4.60 -14.82
N LEU A 13 -12.08 -4.74 -16.13
CA LEU A 13 -13.40 -4.79 -16.75
C LEU A 13 -13.72 -6.22 -17.18
N GLU A 14 -14.85 -6.72 -16.71
CA GLU A 14 -15.40 -8.00 -17.12
C GLU A 14 -15.97 -7.91 -18.54
N SER A 15 -15.63 -8.84 -19.41
CA SER A 15 -16.14 -8.87 -20.79
C SER A 15 -17.68 -8.93 -20.82
N GLU A 16 -18.31 -9.64 -19.88
CA GLU A 16 -19.77 -9.71 -19.80
C GLU A 16 -20.42 -8.39 -19.39
N LEU A 17 -19.74 -7.60 -18.55
CA LEU A 17 -20.23 -6.26 -18.19
C LEU A 17 -20.22 -5.31 -19.40
N LEU A 18 -19.19 -5.38 -20.23
CA LEU A 18 -19.08 -4.55 -21.45
C LEU A 18 -20.25 -4.81 -22.40
N LYS A 19 -20.66 -6.07 -22.57
CA LYS A 19 -21.82 -6.44 -23.39
C LYS A 19 -23.15 -5.84 -22.87
N GLN A 20 -23.25 -5.56 -21.57
CA GLN A 20 -24.44 -4.96 -20.96
C GLN A 20 -24.52 -3.43 -21.15
N VAL A 21 -23.41 -2.79 -21.57
CA VAL A 21 -23.30 -1.35 -21.78
C VAL A 21 -22.78 -1.01 -23.18
N PRO A 22 -23.55 -1.33 -24.25
CA PRO A 22 -23.08 -1.31 -25.63
C PRO A 22 -22.63 0.08 -26.11
N GLU A 23 -23.23 1.16 -25.59
CA GLU A 23 -22.80 2.52 -25.93
C GLU A 23 -21.39 2.83 -25.38
N PHE A 24 -21.09 2.37 -24.17
CA PHE A 24 -19.76 2.51 -23.58
C PHE A 24 -18.74 1.67 -24.36
N GLU A 25 -19.07 0.43 -24.70
CA GLU A 25 -18.21 -0.45 -25.49
C GLU A 25 -17.91 0.16 -26.86
N ALA A 26 -18.92 0.70 -27.54
CA ALA A 26 -18.73 1.38 -28.84
C ALA A 26 -17.80 2.59 -28.74
N ARG A 27 -17.98 3.45 -27.72
CA ARG A 27 -17.11 4.61 -27.48
C ARG A 27 -15.68 4.20 -27.12
N LEU A 28 -15.52 3.16 -26.31
CA LEU A 28 -14.23 2.61 -25.93
C LEU A 28 -13.49 2.07 -27.17
N ASN A 29 -14.16 1.28 -27.99
CA ASN A 29 -13.59 0.76 -29.24
C ASN A 29 -13.21 1.88 -30.22
N TRP A 30 -14.05 2.92 -30.30
CA TRP A 30 -13.72 4.11 -31.09
C TRP A 30 -12.44 4.79 -30.55
N PHE A 31 -12.33 4.99 -29.22
CA PHE A 31 -11.13 5.59 -28.60
C PHE A 31 -9.87 4.76 -28.88
N LEU A 32 -9.93 3.45 -28.66
CA LEU A 32 -8.81 2.54 -28.86
C LEU A 32 -8.32 2.54 -30.34
N THR A 33 -9.26 2.69 -31.28
CA THR A 33 -8.97 2.72 -32.71
C THR A 33 -8.43 4.08 -33.18
N ASN A 34 -9.01 5.17 -32.67
CA ASN A 34 -8.73 6.53 -33.21
C ASN A 34 -7.70 7.30 -32.38
N LYS A 35 -7.33 6.81 -31.18
CA LYS A 35 -6.33 7.41 -30.28
C LYS A 35 -5.31 6.36 -29.79
N PRO A 36 -4.67 5.60 -30.69
CA PRO A 36 -3.84 4.46 -30.29
C PRO A 36 -2.64 4.86 -29.43
N GLU A 37 -2.04 6.02 -29.66
CA GLU A 37 -0.94 6.53 -28.85
C GLU A 37 -1.34 6.76 -27.38
N MET A 38 -2.57 7.23 -27.14
CA MET A 38 -3.09 7.43 -25.78
C MET A 38 -3.50 6.10 -25.14
N ALA A 39 -4.11 5.21 -25.93
CA ALA A 39 -4.50 3.89 -25.47
C ALA A 39 -3.29 3.05 -25.02
N LEU A 40 -2.16 3.13 -25.73
CA LEU A 40 -0.92 2.45 -25.36
C LEU A 40 -0.30 2.91 -24.04
N LEU A 41 -0.60 4.11 -23.56
CA LEU A 41 -0.12 4.62 -22.28
C LEU A 41 -0.85 3.99 -21.09
N VAL A 42 -2.11 3.60 -21.27
CA VAL A 42 -2.99 3.15 -20.17
C VAL A 42 -2.89 1.65 -19.96
N SER A 43 -2.94 0.83 -20.99
CA SER A 43 -2.86 -0.62 -20.83
C SER A 43 -2.63 -1.34 -22.16
N ARG A 44 -2.45 -2.66 -22.09
CA ARG A 44 -2.56 -3.55 -23.24
C ARG A 44 -3.99 -4.07 -23.33
N TRP A 45 -4.92 -3.21 -23.68
CA TRP A 45 -6.34 -3.54 -23.74
C TRP A 45 -6.68 -4.83 -24.45
N PHE A 46 -5.96 -5.13 -25.51
CA PHE A 46 -6.18 -6.33 -26.35
C PHE A 46 -5.61 -7.61 -25.75
N GLU A 47 -4.77 -7.51 -24.69
CA GLU A 47 -4.28 -8.67 -23.95
C GLU A 47 -5.30 -9.00 -22.86
N LYS A 48 -5.99 -10.11 -23.02
CA LYS A 48 -6.96 -10.57 -22.02
C LYS A 48 -6.25 -11.32 -20.90
N GLY A 49 -6.69 -11.06 -19.66
CA GLY A 49 -6.25 -11.77 -18.47
C GLY A 49 -7.11 -12.99 -18.16
N ALA A 50 -7.00 -13.47 -16.92
CA ALA A 50 -7.82 -14.58 -16.42
C ALA A 50 -9.31 -14.28 -16.61
N GLY A 51 -10.09 -15.26 -17.09
CA GLY A 51 -11.51 -15.09 -17.35
C GLY A 51 -11.85 -14.07 -18.44
N GLU A 52 -10.97 -13.89 -19.44
CA GLU A 52 -11.19 -12.95 -20.56
C GLU A 52 -11.30 -11.47 -20.14
N ARG A 53 -10.77 -11.11 -18.98
CA ARG A 53 -10.84 -9.76 -18.42
C ARG A 53 -9.91 -8.78 -19.11
N HIS A 54 -10.30 -7.51 -19.12
CA HIS A 54 -9.49 -6.41 -19.65
C HIS A 54 -8.91 -5.57 -18.51
N LEU A 55 -7.65 -5.16 -18.65
CA LEU A 55 -6.96 -4.34 -17.64
C LEU A 55 -6.83 -2.89 -18.12
N LEU A 56 -7.26 -1.95 -17.31
CA LEU A 56 -6.91 -0.54 -17.39
C LEU A 56 -5.91 -0.22 -16.27
N SER A 57 -4.65 0.05 -16.61
CA SER A 57 -3.62 0.34 -15.63
C SER A 57 -2.46 1.11 -16.23
N LEU A 58 -1.85 1.99 -15.43
CA LEU A 58 -0.58 2.65 -15.77
C LEU A 58 0.61 1.70 -15.62
N LEU A 59 0.47 0.63 -14.83
CA LEU A 59 1.53 -0.36 -14.63
C LEU A 59 1.27 -1.62 -15.44
N ARG A 60 2.31 -2.04 -16.16
CA ARG A 60 2.35 -3.33 -16.86
C ARG A 60 3.12 -4.35 -16.04
N GLY A 61 2.90 -5.65 -16.28
CA GLY A 61 3.44 -6.75 -15.49
C GLY A 61 4.93 -6.64 -15.16
N HIS A 62 5.79 -6.35 -16.14
CA HIS A 62 7.23 -6.20 -15.87
C HIS A 62 7.54 -5.00 -14.96
N ARG A 63 6.97 -3.83 -15.26
CA ARG A 63 7.19 -2.62 -14.42
C ARG A 63 6.64 -2.81 -13.03
N MET A 64 5.50 -3.48 -12.90
CA MET A 64 4.92 -3.83 -11.60
C MET A 64 5.86 -4.75 -10.81
N LYS A 65 6.46 -5.78 -11.43
CA LYS A 65 7.44 -6.67 -10.75
C LYS A 65 8.63 -5.89 -10.22
N VAL A 66 9.19 -4.97 -10.99
CA VAL A 66 10.32 -4.11 -10.57
C VAL A 66 9.93 -3.22 -9.39
N LEU A 67 8.73 -2.62 -9.44
CA LEU A 67 8.23 -1.77 -8.37
C LEU A 67 7.97 -2.59 -7.09
N LEU A 68 7.29 -3.72 -7.20
CA LEU A 68 6.98 -4.60 -6.07
C LEU A 68 8.25 -5.17 -5.44
N LYS A 69 9.30 -5.46 -6.23
CA LYS A 69 10.59 -5.91 -5.68
C LYS A 69 11.16 -4.93 -4.66
N ARG A 70 11.07 -3.62 -4.90
CA ARG A 70 11.51 -2.61 -3.93
C ARG A 70 10.50 -2.42 -2.79
N MET A 71 9.23 -2.43 -3.09
CA MET A 71 8.17 -2.27 -2.09
C MET A 71 8.20 -3.39 -1.04
N LEU A 72 8.53 -4.62 -1.46
CA LEU A 72 8.55 -5.82 -0.62
C LEU A 72 9.94 -6.14 -0.04
N ASP A 73 10.89 -5.22 -0.16
CA ASP A 73 12.22 -5.33 0.46
C ASP A 73 12.17 -4.78 1.89
N GLU A 74 12.51 -5.65 2.86
CA GLU A 74 12.49 -5.32 4.29
C GLU A 74 13.58 -4.31 4.68
N THR A 75 14.67 -4.21 3.89
CA THR A 75 15.71 -3.19 4.06
C THR A 75 15.27 -1.83 3.51
N GLU A 76 14.19 -1.80 2.73
CA GLU A 76 13.65 -0.57 2.14
C GLU A 76 12.26 -0.24 2.70
N PHE A 77 11.21 -0.69 2.00
CA PHE A 77 9.84 -0.24 2.29
C PHE A 77 9.03 -1.20 3.16
N LEU A 78 9.29 -2.50 3.10
CA LEU A 78 8.50 -3.46 3.85
C LEU A 78 8.91 -3.47 5.33
N SER A 79 7.96 -3.24 6.21
CA SER A 79 8.13 -3.40 7.66
C SER A 79 7.22 -4.51 8.20
N ASP A 80 7.43 -4.89 9.46
CA ASP A 80 6.55 -5.84 10.17
C ASP A 80 5.10 -5.35 10.29
N TYR A 81 4.86 -4.05 10.02
CA TYR A 81 3.57 -3.37 10.22
C TYR A 81 2.98 -2.79 8.92
N GLY A 82 3.60 -3.04 7.76
CA GLY A 82 3.13 -2.59 6.45
C GLY A 82 4.21 -1.91 5.61
N VAL A 83 3.80 -1.12 4.63
CA VAL A 83 4.69 -0.41 3.70
C VAL A 83 4.99 0.99 4.23
N ARG A 84 6.28 1.30 4.41
CA ARG A 84 6.78 2.59 4.89
C ARG A 84 6.58 3.71 3.86
N ALA A 85 6.33 4.93 4.33
CA ALA A 85 6.16 6.10 3.47
C ALA A 85 7.45 6.52 2.74
N LEU A 86 8.62 6.26 3.33
CA LEU A 86 9.95 6.44 2.74
C LEU A 86 10.75 5.16 2.98
N SER A 87 11.66 4.86 2.04
CA SER A 87 12.58 3.72 2.18
C SER A 87 13.51 3.91 3.39
N LYS A 88 13.68 2.84 4.18
CA LYS A 88 14.64 2.80 5.28
C LYS A 88 16.09 2.99 4.82
N TYR A 89 16.39 2.76 3.56
CA TYR A 89 17.66 3.08 2.94
C TYR A 89 18.13 4.52 3.25
N HIS A 90 17.20 5.48 3.30
CA HIS A 90 17.48 6.88 3.60
C HIS A 90 17.80 7.17 5.08
N GLU A 91 17.85 6.17 5.95
CA GLU A 91 18.38 6.30 7.30
C GLU A 91 19.89 6.55 7.29
N GLN A 92 20.61 5.81 6.42
CA GLN A 92 22.06 5.89 6.25
C GLN A 92 22.48 6.72 5.04
N HIS A 93 21.55 7.00 4.13
CA HIS A 93 21.77 7.72 2.88
C HIS A 93 20.71 8.82 2.71
N PRO A 94 20.75 9.88 3.52
CA PRO A 94 19.84 11.03 3.38
C PRO A 94 19.93 11.63 1.98
N TYR A 95 18.78 12.09 1.45
CA TYR A 95 18.76 12.86 0.22
C TYR A 95 19.00 14.32 0.55
N GLU A 96 20.12 14.85 0.08
CA GLU A 96 20.50 16.25 0.27
C GLU A 96 20.19 17.07 -0.98
N PHE A 97 19.68 18.27 -0.79
CA PHE A 97 19.45 19.22 -1.88
C PHE A 97 19.66 20.66 -1.41
N ASP A 98 20.00 21.54 -2.35
CA ASP A 98 20.17 22.97 -2.11
C ASP A 98 18.95 23.70 -2.72
N LEU A 99 18.33 24.54 -1.91
CA LEU A 99 17.26 25.43 -2.34
C LEU A 99 17.69 26.87 -2.07
N ASN A 100 18.17 27.55 -3.10
CA ASN A 100 18.63 28.95 -3.02
C ASN A 100 19.67 29.20 -1.92
N GLY A 101 20.65 28.32 -1.79
CA GLY A 101 21.74 28.42 -0.79
C GLY A 101 21.37 27.86 0.59
N ILE A 102 20.14 27.34 0.76
CA ILE A 102 19.70 26.65 1.97
C ILE A 102 19.82 25.13 1.74
N LYS A 103 20.76 24.50 2.45
CA LYS A 103 20.89 23.04 2.42
C LYS A 103 19.76 22.40 3.19
N MET A 104 19.10 21.47 2.55
CA MET A 104 18.00 20.68 3.11
C MET A 104 18.27 19.19 2.95
N GLU A 105 17.78 18.38 3.86
CA GLU A 105 17.88 16.93 3.77
C GLU A 105 16.52 16.25 3.95
N VAL A 106 16.34 15.11 3.28
CA VAL A 106 15.25 14.18 3.50
C VAL A 106 15.84 12.85 3.93
N LYS A 107 15.59 12.46 5.19
CA LYS A 107 16.04 11.19 5.75
C LYS A 107 14.87 10.36 6.26
N TYR A 108 15.12 9.08 6.48
CA TYR A 108 14.14 8.19 7.10
C TYR A 108 13.90 8.62 8.54
N THR A 109 12.65 8.90 8.87
CA THR A 109 12.20 9.33 10.20
C THR A 109 10.91 8.56 10.50
N PRO A 110 10.97 7.42 11.23
CA PRO A 110 9.87 6.47 11.33
C PRO A 110 8.70 6.89 12.21
N ALA A 111 8.82 7.98 12.98
CA ALA A 111 7.81 8.45 13.94
C ALA A 111 7.35 9.88 13.62
N GLU A 112 7.38 10.76 14.63
CA GLU A 112 7.05 12.18 14.49
C GLU A 112 8.07 12.89 13.58
N SER A 113 7.63 13.99 12.96
CA SER A 113 8.53 14.81 12.15
C SER A 113 9.56 15.52 13.02
N ASP A 114 10.82 15.52 12.58
CA ASP A 114 11.94 16.24 13.19
C ASP A 114 12.22 17.59 12.52
N SER A 115 11.42 17.96 11.52
CA SER A 115 11.56 19.24 10.80
C SER A 115 10.22 19.69 10.21
N ASN A 116 10.14 20.96 9.82
CA ASN A 116 8.97 21.52 9.12
C ASN A 116 8.92 21.16 7.63
N LEU A 117 9.91 20.45 7.11
CA LEU A 117 9.94 20.02 5.73
C LEU A 117 8.90 18.94 5.49
N PHE A 118 8.03 19.12 4.48
CA PHE A 118 6.89 18.24 4.17
C PHE A 118 5.83 18.15 5.29
N GLY A 119 5.56 19.26 5.94
CA GLY A 119 4.32 19.45 6.67
C GLY A 119 4.32 19.12 8.17
N GLY A 120 5.10 19.81 8.95
CA GLY A 120 5.10 19.97 10.41
C GLY A 120 4.43 18.90 11.30
N ASN A 121 3.10 18.80 11.25
CA ASN A 121 2.33 17.91 12.12
C ASN A 121 2.20 16.47 11.59
N SER A 122 2.39 16.26 10.29
CA SER A 122 2.30 14.95 9.64
C SER A 122 3.66 14.56 9.06
N ASN A 123 4.07 13.30 9.26
CA ASN A 123 5.36 12.82 8.77
C ASN A 123 5.19 11.80 7.64
N TRP A 124 5.71 12.12 6.44
CA TRP A 124 5.74 11.25 5.27
C TRP A 124 7.11 10.62 5.01
N ARG A 125 8.03 10.68 5.98
CA ARG A 125 9.42 10.24 5.85
C ARG A 125 9.72 8.94 6.58
N GLY A 126 8.77 7.97 6.57
CA GLY A 126 9.02 6.64 7.10
C GLY A 126 7.86 5.94 7.79
N PRO A 127 6.89 6.65 8.40
CA PRO A 127 5.75 6.01 9.06
C PRO A 127 4.90 5.14 8.13
N ILE A 128 4.11 4.29 8.74
CA ILE A 128 3.04 3.53 8.07
C ILE A 128 1.78 4.38 8.04
N TRP A 129 1.31 4.71 6.84
CA TRP A 129 0.04 5.37 6.60
C TRP A 129 -1.00 4.33 6.23
N PHE A 130 -1.99 4.13 7.11
CA PHE A 130 -2.92 3.01 7.01
C PHE A 130 -3.75 3.07 5.72
N GLN A 131 -4.32 4.23 5.40
CA GLN A 131 -5.14 4.43 4.21
C GLN A 131 -4.38 4.17 2.90
N VAL A 132 -3.10 4.54 2.82
CA VAL A 132 -2.27 4.30 1.63
C VAL A 132 -1.95 2.81 1.50
N ASN A 133 -1.64 2.15 2.61
CA ASN A 133 -1.45 0.69 2.64
C ASN A 133 -2.73 -0.05 2.23
N PHE A 134 -3.90 0.43 2.67
CA PHE A 134 -5.17 -0.12 2.24
C PHE A 134 -5.36 0.00 0.73
N LEU A 135 -5.05 1.16 0.13
CA LEU A 135 -5.12 1.33 -1.32
C LEU A 135 -4.15 0.41 -2.07
N ILE A 136 -2.95 0.17 -1.53
CA ILE A 136 -2.00 -0.82 -2.09
C ILE A 136 -2.64 -2.21 -2.11
N ILE A 137 -3.20 -2.65 -0.99
CA ILE A 137 -3.84 -3.96 -0.85
C ILE A 137 -5.00 -4.11 -1.85
N GLU A 138 -5.89 -3.11 -1.95
CA GLU A 138 -7.00 -3.14 -2.90
C GLU A 138 -6.51 -3.20 -4.36
N SER A 139 -5.46 -2.44 -4.69
CA SER A 139 -4.88 -2.46 -6.03
C SER A 139 -4.27 -3.82 -6.37
N LEU A 140 -3.57 -4.44 -5.43
CA LEU A 140 -3.01 -5.79 -5.61
C LEU A 140 -4.11 -6.82 -5.84
N HIS A 141 -5.25 -6.74 -5.15
CA HIS A 141 -6.39 -7.61 -5.42
C HIS A 141 -6.95 -7.41 -6.83
N ARG A 142 -7.02 -6.17 -7.34
CA ARG A 142 -7.41 -5.88 -8.73
C ARG A 142 -6.42 -6.49 -9.74
N PHE A 143 -5.14 -6.33 -9.50
CA PHE A 143 -4.13 -6.96 -10.35
C PHE A 143 -4.22 -8.49 -10.33
N HIS A 144 -4.43 -9.10 -9.14
CA HIS A 144 -4.61 -10.54 -9.04
C HIS A 144 -5.86 -11.00 -9.82
N HIS A 145 -6.96 -10.26 -9.75
CA HIS A 145 -8.18 -10.56 -10.48
C HIS A 145 -7.96 -10.64 -12.01
N TYR A 146 -7.04 -9.82 -12.52
CA TYR A 146 -6.65 -9.87 -13.93
C TYR A 146 -5.60 -10.94 -14.24
N TYR A 147 -4.53 -11.04 -13.44
CA TYR A 147 -3.41 -11.94 -13.75
C TYR A 147 -3.63 -13.40 -13.32
N GLY A 148 -4.49 -13.66 -12.34
CA GLY A 148 -4.69 -14.99 -11.76
C GLY A 148 -3.49 -15.50 -10.94
N ASP A 149 -3.47 -16.81 -10.71
CA ASP A 149 -2.49 -17.48 -9.82
C ASP A 149 -1.12 -17.71 -10.46
N ASP A 150 -1.00 -17.60 -11.78
CA ASP A 150 0.25 -17.83 -12.50
C ASP A 150 1.25 -16.69 -12.33
N PHE A 151 0.77 -15.50 -12.01
CA PHE A 151 1.61 -14.33 -11.81
C PHE A 151 2.09 -14.25 -10.36
N LYS A 152 3.35 -14.67 -10.15
CA LYS A 152 3.96 -14.74 -8.81
C LYS A 152 5.05 -13.69 -8.61
N ILE A 153 5.16 -13.25 -7.37
CA ILE A 153 6.12 -12.24 -6.88
C ILE A 153 6.88 -12.83 -5.70
N GLU A 154 8.18 -12.54 -5.63
CA GLU A 154 8.97 -12.88 -4.46
C GLU A 154 8.58 -11.99 -3.27
N CYS A 155 8.20 -12.58 -2.15
CA CYS A 155 7.76 -11.86 -0.96
C CYS A 155 8.13 -12.61 0.34
N PRO A 156 8.91 -11.98 1.25
CA PRO A 156 9.67 -10.72 1.02
C PRO A 156 10.72 -10.85 -0.08
N THR A 157 11.20 -9.74 -0.60
CA THR A 157 12.29 -9.71 -1.59
C THR A 157 13.54 -10.38 -1.03
N ASN A 158 14.24 -11.16 -1.85
CA ASN A 158 15.41 -11.99 -1.52
C ASN A 158 15.14 -13.16 -0.54
N SER A 159 13.87 -13.51 -0.32
CA SER A 159 13.50 -14.68 0.52
C SER A 159 13.53 -16.01 -0.22
N GLY A 160 13.53 -16.00 -1.55
CA GLY A 160 13.34 -17.19 -2.38
C GLY A 160 11.88 -17.67 -2.46
N LYS A 161 10.96 -17.05 -1.72
CA LYS A 161 9.55 -17.45 -1.65
C LYS A 161 8.71 -16.68 -2.66
N PHE A 162 8.20 -17.38 -3.69
CA PHE A 162 7.33 -16.82 -4.71
C PHE A 162 5.88 -17.13 -4.42
N ILE A 163 5.06 -16.08 -4.26
CA ILE A 163 3.64 -16.18 -3.94
C ILE A 163 2.80 -15.37 -4.94
N THR A 164 1.51 -15.63 -5.01
CA THR A 164 0.57 -14.89 -5.86
C THR A 164 0.42 -13.45 -5.41
N ILE A 165 -0.05 -12.56 -6.28
CA ILE A 165 -0.33 -11.16 -5.91
C ILE A 165 -1.37 -11.08 -4.78
N LYS A 166 -2.35 -12.01 -4.77
CA LYS A 166 -3.34 -12.10 -3.69
C LYS A 166 -2.67 -12.41 -2.35
N GLU A 167 -1.77 -13.40 -2.32
CA GLU A 167 -1.03 -13.74 -1.10
C GLU A 167 -0.13 -12.59 -0.62
N VAL A 168 0.43 -11.78 -1.55
CA VAL A 168 1.14 -10.53 -1.19
C VAL A 168 0.18 -9.53 -0.52
N ALA A 169 -1.02 -9.35 -1.07
CA ALA A 169 -2.03 -8.48 -0.46
C ALA A 169 -2.47 -8.97 0.92
N ASP A 170 -2.66 -10.29 1.07
CA ASP A 170 -3.02 -10.93 2.34
C ASP A 170 -1.88 -10.77 3.39
N GLU A 171 -0.61 -10.89 2.99
CA GLU A 171 0.56 -10.64 3.84
C GLU A 171 0.62 -9.19 4.33
N LEU A 172 0.41 -8.21 3.44
CA LEU A 172 0.34 -6.80 3.83
C LEU A 172 -0.82 -6.52 4.79
N ALA A 173 -1.98 -7.12 4.54
CA ALA A 173 -3.15 -7.04 5.43
C ALA A 173 -2.85 -7.62 6.81
N ALA A 174 -2.16 -8.76 6.87
CA ALA A 174 -1.73 -9.37 8.12
C ALA A 174 -0.74 -8.47 8.88
N ARG A 175 0.24 -7.87 8.19
CA ARG A 175 1.20 -6.93 8.81
C ARG A 175 0.50 -5.70 9.38
N LEU A 176 -0.43 -5.08 8.65
CA LEU A 176 -1.23 -3.95 9.18
C LEU A 176 -2.07 -4.36 10.39
N SER A 177 -2.64 -5.55 10.38
CA SER A 177 -3.46 -6.05 11.49
C SER A 177 -2.66 -6.24 12.77
N LYS A 178 -1.36 -6.59 12.68
CA LYS A 178 -0.47 -6.72 13.85
C LYS A 178 -0.41 -5.45 14.69
N ILE A 179 -0.59 -4.27 14.10
CA ILE A 179 -0.62 -2.99 14.83
C ILE A 179 -1.61 -3.04 16.01
N PHE A 180 -2.75 -3.70 15.81
CA PHE A 180 -3.86 -3.73 16.76
C PHE A 180 -3.99 -5.03 17.55
N LEU A 181 -3.37 -6.11 17.08
CA LEU A 181 -3.45 -7.41 17.73
C LEU A 181 -2.48 -7.49 18.92
N LYS A 182 -2.86 -8.25 19.93
CA LYS A 182 -1.98 -8.59 21.05
C LYS A 182 -0.87 -9.54 20.54
N ASP A 183 0.37 -9.22 20.87
CA ASP A 183 1.52 -10.07 20.61
C ASP A 183 1.62 -11.23 21.61
N LYS A 184 2.70 -12.01 21.53
CA LYS A 184 2.98 -13.12 22.48
C LYS A 184 3.12 -12.69 23.94
N ASN A 185 3.37 -11.40 24.20
CA ASN A 185 3.47 -10.82 25.52
C ASN A 185 2.16 -10.14 25.95
N VAL A 186 1.07 -10.33 25.19
CA VAL A 186 -0.26 -9.72 25.43
C VAL A 186 -0.23 -8.19 25.25
N LEU A 187 0.78 -7.64 24.56
CA LEU A 187 0.93 -6.21 24.28
C LEU A 187 0.46 -5.88 22.86
N ARG A 188 -0.13 -4.69 22.70
CA ARG A 188 -0.55 -4.17 21.39
C ARG A 188 0.48 -3.15 20.89
N PRO A 189 1.05 -3.32 19.69
CA PRO A 189 1.99 -2.36 19.11
C PRO A 189 1.46 -0.92 19.08
N VAL A 190 0.19 -0.72 18.75
CA VAL A 190 -0.45 0.61 18.71
C VAL A 190 -0.24 1.45 19.97
N PHE A 191 -0.19 0.83 21.14
CA PHE A 191 0.00 1.52 22.42
C PHE A 191 1.47 1.84 22.73
N GLY A 192 2.41 1.30 21.96
CA GLY A 192 3.85 1.52 22.15
C GLY A 192 4.30 1.15 23.56
N TYR A 193 5.08 2.03 24.17
CA TYR A 193 5.64 1.83 25.52
C TYR A 193 4.75 2.32 26.65
N ASN A 194 3.49 2.67 26.38
CA ASN A 194 2.57 3.16 27.42
C ASN A 194 2.05 1.98 28.26
N SER A 195 2.77 1.66 29.34
CA SER A 195 2.46 0.54 30.22
C SER A 195 1.04 0.62 30.81
N LYS A 196 0.56 1.83 31.14
CA LYS A 196 -0.79 2.01 31.70
C LYS A 196 -1.86 1.57 30.70
N ILE A 197 -1.78 2.03 29.44
CA ILE A 197 -2.76 1.64 28.41
C ILE A 197 -2.63 0.15 28.07
N GLN A 198 -1.43 -0.42 28.12
CA GLN A 198 -1.20 -1.83 27.83
C GLN A 198 -1.84 -2.76 28.87
N THR A 199 -1.82 -2.40 30.16
CA THR A 199 -2.09 -3.34 31.25
C THR A 199 -3.32 -3.00 32.11
N ASP A 200 -3.75 -1.75 32.14
CA ASP A 200 -4.92 -1.33 32.92
C ASP A 200 -6.21 -1.89 32.30
N PRO A 201 -6.98 -2.72 33.03
CA PRO A 201 -8.20 -3.34 32.50
C PRO A 201 -9.28 -2.33 32.09
N ASN A 202 -9.20 -1.07 32.57
CA ASN A 202 -10.13 -0.02 32.17
C ASN A 202 -9.75 0.65 30.85
N PHE A 203 -8.54 0.40 30.31
CA PHE A 203 -8.04 1.06 29.10
C PHE A 203 -7.54 0.10 28.02
N ASN A 204 -7.07 -1.09 28.36
CA ASN A 204 -6.33 -1.97 27.43
C ASN A 204 -7.14 -2.49 26.23
N ASP A 205 -8.46 -2.42 26.28
CA ASP A 205 -9.35 -2.82 25.19
C ASP A 205 -9.95 -1.62 24.42
N TYR A 206 -9.63 -0.39 24.83
CA TYR A 206 -10.02 0.81 24.09
C TYR A 206 -8.95 1.20 23.07
N ILE A 207 -9.08 0.67 21.86
CA ILE A 207 -8.11 0.88 20.77
C ILE A 207 -8.31 2.29 20.19
N LEU A 208 -7.22 3.05 20.11
CA LEU A 208 -7.19 4.36 19.49
C LEU A 208 -6.82 4.24 18.01
N PHE A 209 -7.50 4.98 17.15
CA PHE A 209 -7.25 5.04 15.71
C PHE A 209 -6.32 6.22 15.40
N HIS A 210 -5.02 5.98 15.51
CA HIS A 210 -4.01 7.00 15.24
C HIS A 210 -3.94 7.39 13.77
N GLU A 211 -3.44 8.59 13.50
CA GLU A 211 -3.30 9.16 12.17
C GLU A 211 -2.33 8.34 11.30
N TYR A 212 -1.20 7.93 11.88
CA TYR A 212 -0.20 7.06 11.26
C TYR A 212 0.53 6.26 12.36
N PHE A 213 1.43 5.36 11.95
CA PHE A 213 2.09 4.44 12.87
C PHE A 213 3.59 4.45 12.63
N HIS A 214 4.35 4.26 13.69
CA HIS A 214 5.81 4.17 13.63
C HIS A 214 6.26 3.07 12.66
N GLY A 215 7.16 3.42 11.75
CA GLY A 215 7.60 2.55 10.66
C GLY A 215 8.23 1.22 11.08
N ASP A 216 8.83 1.14 12.28
CA ASP A 216 9.59 -0.03 12.73
C ASP A 216 8.95 -0.78 13.91
N ASN A 217 8.07 -0.16 14.71
CA ASN A 217 7.48 -0.82 15.89
C ASN A 217 5.95 -0.76 15.97
N GLY A 218 5.29 -0.11 15.00
CA GLY A 218 3.82 -0.08 14.92
C GLY A 218 3.12 0.80 15.95
N ARG A 219 3.87 1.58 16.76
CA ARG A 219 3.28 2.52 17.73
C ARG A 219 2.44 3.57 17.02
N GLY A 220 1.27 3.88 17.58
CA GLY A 220 0.43 4.97 17.10
C GLY A 220 1.10 6.33 17.26
N VAL A 221 0.99 7.19 16.24
CA VAL A 221 1.61 8.51 16.15
C VAL A 221 0.58 9.50 15.58
N GLY A 222 0.79 10.78 15.82
CA GLY A 222 -0.12 11.83 15.38
C GLY A 222 -1.43 11.85 16.18
N ALA A 223 -2.48 12.39 15.59
CA ALA A 223 -3.80 12.44 16.21
C ALA A 223 -4.37 11.04 16.46
N SER A 224 -4.98 10.82 17.61
CA SER A 224 -5.49 9.49 18.05
C SER A 224 -6.91 9.16 17.61
N HIS A 225 -7.57 10.04 16.87
CA HIS A 225 -8.99 9.93 16.48
C HIS A 225 -9.21 10.06 14.97
N GLN A 226 -8.38 9.40 14.16
CA GLN A 226 -8.51 9.36 12.70
C GLN A 226 -9.28 8.11 12.24
N THR A 227 -10.51 7.96 12.73
CA THR A 227 -11.35 6.80 12.43
C THR A 227 -11.68 6.66 10.94
N GLY A 228 -11.78 7.76 10.20
CA GLY A 228 -12.00 7.74 8.75
C GLY A 228 -10.86 7.10 7.95
N TRP A 229 -9.64 7.10 8.50
CA TRP A 229 -8.46 6.51 7.86
C TRP A 229 -8.15 5.14 8.43
N THR A 230 -7.91 5.09 9.72
CA THR A 230 -7.41 3.88 10.41
C THR A 230 -8.54 2.90 10.71
N GLY A 231 -9.79 3.35 10.77
CA GLY A 231 -10.98 2.50 10.84
C GLY A 231 -11.13 1.54 9.65
N LEU A 232 -10.39 1.74 8.55
CA LEU A 232 -10.25 0.79 7.43
C LEU A 232 -9.76 -0.60 7.87
N ILE A 233 -9.19 -0.73 9.08
CA ILE A 233 -8.86 -2.05 9.66
C ILE A 233 -10.08 -2.98 9.69
N ALA A 234 -11.27 -2.46 9.96
CA ALA A 234 -12.50 -3.24 9.94
C ALA A 234 -12.75 -3.85 8.55
N LYS A 235 -12.42 -3.11 7.48
CA LYS A 235 -12.54 -3.59 6.10
C LYS A 235 -11.47 -4.64 5.75
N ILE A 236 -10.26 -4.48 6.28
CA ILE A 236 -9.18 -5.46 6.10
C ILE A 236 -9.54 -6.80 6.78
N LEU A 237 -10.11 -6.75 7.97
CA LEU A 237 -10.49 -7.94 8.74
C LEU A 237 -11.78 -8.61 8.21
N GLN A 238 -12.56 -7.91 7.38
CA GLN A 238 -13.77 -8.47 6.79
C GLN A 238 -13.41 -9.60 5.82
N PRO A 239 -13.99 -10.81 5.98
CA PRO A 239 -13.76 -11.89 5.01
C PRO A 239 -14.15 -11.46 3.60
N ARG A 240 -13.25 -11.62 2.65
CA ARG A 240 -13.54 -11.38 1.24
C ARG A 240 -14.37 -12.55 0.70
N LYS A 241 -15.47 -12.26 0.03
CA LYS A 241 -16.17 -13.30 -0.73
C LYS A 241 -15.24 -13.83 -1.81
N LYS A 242 -15.17 -15.16 -1.98
CA LYS A 242 -14.51 -15.76 -3.15
C LYS A 242 -15.24 -15.23 -4.39
N GLN A 243 -14.55 -14.45 -5.19
CA GLN A 243 -15.00 -14.01 -6.51
C GLN A 243 -14.72 -15.09 -7.54
#